data_739b1dc5f5ebf34fcc1e75a012a35c4f
#
_entry.id   739b1dc5f5ebf34fcc1e75a012a35c4f
#
_cell.length_a   1.000
_cell.length_b   1.000
_cell.length_c   1.000
_cell.angle_alpha   90.00
_cell.angle_beta   90.00
_cell.angle_gamma   90.00
#
_symmetry.space_group_name_H-M   'P 1'
#
loop_
_entity.id
_entity.type
_entity.pdbx_description
1 polymer ?
#
loop_
_entity_poly.entity_id
_entity_poly.type
_entity_poly.pdbx_seq_one_letter_code
_entity_poly.pdbx_strand_id
1 'polypeptide(L)'
;EHSLKLWENLSHDLNYNVMFSQRAHVSLFHSPSARDDAARRYNIMRLHGTDAELWDLEDLKKNIPHLNYNNARFPILGAAVQRRAGNARHDSTVWGFARAADSLGVDILQNCEVTGITRKQNLIESIETSRGSIKTKKVGFAVAGHTSVLWQMAGLGNLPIESHKLQAFVTEAMT
;
A
#
# COMPACT_ATOMS: atom_id res chain seq x y z
N GLU A 1 8.40 -7.73 8.01
CA GLU A 1 9.72 -7.25 8.46
C GLU A 1 10.63 -6.89 7.28
N HIS A 2 10.76 -7.73 6.26
CA HIS A 2 11.60 -7.44 5.09
C HIS A 2 11.20 -6.11 4.40
N SER A 3 9.92 -5.95 4.08
CA SER A 3 9.42 -4.70 3.46
C SER A 3 9.67 -3.47 4.33
N LEU A 4 9.56 -3.60 5.65
CA LEU A 4 9.82 -2.49 6.56
C LEU A 4 11.27 -2.01 6.48
N LYS A 5 12.22 -2.95 6.44
CA LYS A 5 13.66 -2.62 6.26
C LYS A 5 13.93 -1.94 4.92
N LEU A 6 13.22 -2.34 3.86
CA LEU A 6 13.32 -1.65 2.57
C LEU A 6 12.80 -0.20 2.69
N TRP A 7 11.67 0.02 3.36
CA TRP A 7 11.15 1.36 3.59
C TRP A 7 12.08 2.25 4.41
N GLU A 8 12.72 1.69 5.43
CA GLU A 8 13.68 2.41 6.28
C GLU A 8 14.88 2.96 5.48
N ASN A 9 15.31 2.25 4.44
CA ASN A 9 16.43 2.63 3.60
C ASN A 9 16.03 3.37 2.31
N LEU A 10 14.75 3.38 1.95
CA LEU A 10 14.29 3.83 0.64
C LEU A 10 14.67 5.27 0.29
N SER A 11 14.67 6.17 1.25
CA SER A 11 15.10 7.56 1.02
C SER A 11 16.57 7.66 0.63
N HIS A 12 17.41 6.81 1.20
CA HIS A 12 18.84 6.74 0.85
C HIS A 12 19.00 6.12 -0.56
N ASP A 13 18.33 5.00 -0.82
CA ASP A 13 18.46 4.25 -2.08
C ASP A 13 18.00 5.08 -3.29
N LEU A 14 16.95 5.89 -3.11
CA LEU A 14 16.43 6.77 -4.15
C LEU A 14 17.11 8.14 -4.19
N ASN A 15 18.01 8.45 -3.25
CA ASN A 15 18.54 9.79 -3.03
C ASN A 15 17.42 10.86 -3.03
N TYR A 16 16.30 10.53 -2.35
CA TYR A 16 15.10 11.35 -2.30
C TYR A 16 14.29 11.07 -1.04
N ASN A 17 13.91 12.12 -0.30
CA ASN A 17 13.14 11.95 0.92
C ASN A 17 11.70 11.51 0.61
N VAL A 18 11.39 10.23 0.82
CA VAL A 18 10.05 9.65 0.66
C VAL A 18 9.12 9.97 1.84
N MET A 19 9.61 10.74 2.82
CA MET A 19 8.86 11.14 4.01
C MET A 19 8.25 9.95 4.77
N PHE A 20 9.03 8.88 4.90
CA PHE A 20 8.63 7.73 5.73
C PHE A 20 8.79 8.09 7.20
N SER A 21 7.71 7.99 7.96
CA SER A 21 7.66 8.32 9.38
C SER A 21 7.12 7.14 10.18
N GLN A 22 7.94 6.58 11.05
CA GLN A 22 7.56 5.46 11.91
C GLN A 22 6.80 5.97 13.14
N ARG A 23 5.47 5.81 13.11
CA ARG A 23 4.53 6.27 14.14
C ARG A 23 3.69 5.15 14.72
N ALA A 24 4.09 3.91 14.51
CA ALA A 24 3.38 2.68 14.79
C ALA A 24 2.16 2.43 13.87
N HIS A 25 1.73 1.19 13.86
CA HIS A 25 0.43 0.74 13.37
C HIS A 25 -0.31 0.07 14.52
N VAL A 26 -1.51 0.56 14.80
CA VAL A 26 -2.35 0.08 15.90
C VAL A 26 -3.64 -0.49 15.33
N SER A 27 -3.86 -1.78 15.51
CA SER A 27 -5.06 -2.50 15.07
C SER A 27 -5.93 -2.81 16.28
N LEU A 28 -6.99 -2.02 16.47
CA LEU A 28 -7.89 -2.19 17.61
C LEU A 28 -8.71 -3.47 17.45
N PHE A 29 -9.04 -4.14 18.58
CA PHE A 29 -10.02 -5.21 18.59
C PHE A 29 -11.16 -4.90 19.55
N HIS A 30 -12.37 -5.28 19.11
CA HIS A 30 -13.64 -4.89 19.73
C HIS A 30 -14.43 -6.10 20.26
N SER A 31 -13.89 -7.31 20.14
CA SER A 31 -14.52 -8.53 20.64
C SER A 31 -13.47 -9.53 21.15
N PRO A 32 -13.85 -10.47 22.04
CA PRO A 32 -12.94 -11.53 22.47
C PRO A 32 -12.40 -12.38 21.32
N SER A 33 -13.23 -12.71 20.32
CA SER A 33 -12.77 -13.46 19.14
C SER A 33 -11.75 -12.68 18.33
N ALA A 34 -11.94 -11.38 18.12
CA ALA A 34 -10.97 -10.53 17.43
C ALA A 34 -9.64 -10.41 18.19
N ARG A 35 -9.70 -10.38 19.54
CA ARG A 35 -8.50 -10.45 20.38
C ARG A 35 -7.74 -11.77 20.19
N ASP A 36 -8.45 -12.89 20.19
CA ASP A 36 -7.82 -14.21 20.05
C ASP A 36 -7.22 -14.39 18.64
N ASP A 37 -7.86 -13.85 17.61
CA ASP A 37 -7.31 -13.80 16.24
C ASP A 37 -6.07 -12.87 16.17
N ALA A 38 -6.12 -11.74 16.84
CA ALA A 38 -4.97 -10.83 16.94
C ALA A 38 -3.80 -11.50 17.64
N ALA A 39 -4.04 -12.24 18.74
CA ALA A 39 -3.01 -12.97 19.46
C ALA A 39 -2.36 -14.07 18.60
N ARG A 40 -3.15 -14.83 17.83
CA ARG A 40 -2.61 -15.83 16.89
C ARG A 40 -1.71 -15.18 15.83
N ARG A 41 -2.19 -14.11 15.18
CA ARG A 41 -1.41 -13.37 14.19
C ARG A 41 -0.15 -12.77 14.78
N TYR A 42 -0.25 -12.18 15.96
CA TYR A 42 0.87 -11.63 16.70
C TYR A 42 1.98 -12.67 16.92
N ASN A 43 1.63 -13.88 17.38
CA ASN A 43 2.60 -14.95 17.60
C ASN A 43 3.29 -15.36 16.29
N ILE A 44 2.55 -15.48 15.19
CA ILE A 44 3.10 -15.78 13.87
C ILE A 44 4.05 -14.66 13.41
N MET A 45 3.65 -13.40 13.58
CA MET A 45 4.48 -12.25 13.21
C MET A 45 5.80 -12.23 13.99
N ARG A 46 5.77 -12.52 15.28
CA ARG A 46 6.99 -12.61 16.11
C ARG A 46 7.90 -13.76 15.68
N LEU A 47 7.35 -14.92 15.33
CA LEU A 47 8.14 -16.03 14.77
C LEU A 47 8.86 -15.65 13.49
N HIS A 48 8.29 -14.74 12.69
CA HIS A 48 8.91 -14.17 11.50
C HIS A 48 9.78 -12.94 11.74
N GLY A 49 10.10 -12.65 13.01
CA GLY A 49 10.99 -11.55 13.39
C GLY A 49 10.34 -10.15 13.34
N THR A 50 9.01 -10.08 13.23
CA THR A 50 8.31 -8.79 13.26
C THR A 50 8.24 -8.28 14.70
N ASP A 51 8.53 -6.99 14.88
CA ASP A 51 8.38 -6.28 16.13
C ASP A 51 6.90 -5.96 16.39
N ALA A 52 6.19 -6.92 16.97
CA ALA A 52 4.77 -6.83 17.25
C ALA A 52 4.49 -6.97 18.76
N GLU A 53 3.50 -6.24 19.24
CA GLU A 53 3.06 -6.21 20.64
C GLU A 53 1.54 -6.39 20.73
N LEU A 54 1.07 -6.92 21.85
CA LEU A 54 -0.35 -6.85 22.22
C LEU A 54 -0.47 -5.87 23.38
N TRP A 55 -1.32 -4.87 23.18
CA TRP A 55 -1.65 -3.88 24.18
C TRP A 55 -3.02 -4.16 24.78
N ASP A 56 -3.11 -4.08 26.08
CA ASP A 56 -4.36 -4.03 26.78
C ASP A 56 -4.97 -2.62 26.81
N LEU A 57 -6.05 -2.45 27.55
CA LEU A 57 -6.75 -1.17 27.63
C LEU A 57 -5.94 -0.10 28.37
N GLU A 58 -5.11 -0.48 29.34
CA GLU A 58 -4.29 0.45 30.10
C GLU A 58 -3.12 0.96 29.25
N ASP A 59 -2.48 0.05 28.51
CA ASP A 59 -1.45 0.42 27.53
C ASP A 59 -1.99 1.39 26.49
N LEU A 60 -3.21 1.13 25.96
CA LEU A 60 -3.83 2.01 24.99
C LEU A 60 -4.12 3.40 25.57
N LYS A 61 -4.72 3.48 26.75
CA LYS A 61 -5.01 4.77 27.42
C LYS A 61 -3.74 5.58 27.65
N LYS A 62 -2.66 4.92 28.00
CA LYS A 62 -1.35 5.56 28.23
C LYS A 62 -0.73 6.09 26.94
N ASN A 63 -0.79 5.33 25.86
CA ASN A 63 -0.09 5.66 24.61
C ASN A 63 -0.96 6.44 23.63
N ILE A 64 -2.29 6.30 23.69
CA ILE A 64 -3.25 6.96 22.78
C ILE A 64 -4.41 7.54 23.62
N PRO A 65 -4.16 8.55 24.46
CA PRO A 65 -5.16 9.09 25.39
C PRO A 65 -6.36 9.78 24.69
N HIS A 66 -6.24 10.10 23.42
CA HIS A 66 -7.28 10.82 22.65
C HIS A 66 -8.42 9.93 22.14
N LEU A 67 -8.33 8.61 22.27
CA LEU A 67 -9.41 7.72 21.91
C LEU A 67 -10.54 7.74 22.94
N ASN A 68 -11.78 7.60 22.48
CA ASN A 68 -12.91 7.43 23.38
C ASN A 68 -12.99 5.98 23.88
N TYR A 69 -12.64 5.78 25.14
CA TYR A 69 -12.70 4.47 25.79
C TYR A 69 -14.00 4.22 26.56
N ASN A 70 -14.84 5.24 26.71
CA ASN A 70 -16.08 5.18 27.49
C ASN A 70 -17.28 5.25 26.56
N ASN A 71 -18.27 4.39 26.80
CA ASN A 71 -19.55 4.40 26.09
C ASN A 71 -19.46 4.35 24.56
N ALA A 72 -18.37 3.81 23.99
CA ALA A 72 -18.27 3.61 22.56
C ALA A 72 -19.26 2.51 22.12
N ARG A 73 -19.91 2.72 20.97
CA ARG A 73 -20.78 1.70 20.35
C ARG A 73 -20.05 0.36 20.16
N PHE A 74 -18.76 0.42 19.87
CA PHE A 74 -17.89 -0.73 19.78
C PHE A 74 -16.79 -0.58 20.86
N PRO A 75 -16.89 -1.30 21.98
CA PRO A 75 -15.93 -1.17 23.07
C PRO A 75 -14.53 -1.60 22.59
N ILE A 76 -13.54 -0.85 22.99
CA ILE A 76 -12.14 -1.18 22.70
C ILE A 76 -11.65 -2.11 23.81
N LEU A 77 -11.17 -3.31 23.44
CA LEU A 77 -10.65 -4.31 24.37
C LEU A 77 -9.13 -4.37 24.40
N GLY A 78 -8.46 -3.75 23.45
CA GLY A 78 -7.03 -3.73 23.28
C GLY A 78 -6.63 -3.54 21.82
N ALA A 79 -5.34 -3.75 21.51
CA ALA A 79 -4.80 -3.63 20.16
C ALA A 79 -3.64 -4.57 19.89
N ALA A 80 -3.46 -4.93 18.62
CA ALA A 80 -2.18 -5.42 18.10
C ALA A 80 -1.38 -4.25 17.54
N VAL A 81 -0.13 -4.13 17.92
CA VAL A 81 0.71 -2.97 17.63
C VAL A 81 2.02 -3.37 16.98
N GLN A 82 2.43 -2.62 15.97
CA GLN A 82 3.75 -2.68 15.36
C GLN A 82 4.41 -1.30 15.50
N ARG A 83 5.35 -1.18 16.41
CA ARG A 83 5.97 0.13 16.75
C ARG A 83 6.74 0.74 15.58
N ARG A 84 7.44 -0.10 14.83
CA ARG A 84 8.27 0.34 13.69
C ARG A 84 7.46 0.60 12.41
N ALA A 85 6.20 0.19 12.36
CA ALA A 85 5.33 0.55 11.24
C ALA A 85 5.09 2.07 11.20
N GLY A 86 4.71 2.58 10.05
CA GLY A 86 4.56 4.02 9.89
C GLY A 86 3.81 4.41 8.63
N ASN A 87 3.87 5.69 8.34
CA ASN A 87 3.28 6.30 7.16
C ASN A 87 4.36 6.79 6.21
N ALA A 88 4.13 6.62 4.91
CA ALA A 88 4.90 7.26 3.86
C ALA A 88 4.00 8.22 3.08
N ARG A 89 4.55 9.34 2.64
CA ARG A 89 3.84 10.22 1.71
C ARG A 89 3.84 9.55 0.33
N HIS A 90 2.66 9.20 -0.15
CA HIS A 90 2.50 8.48 -1.42
C HIS A 90 3.02 9.31 -2.61
N ASP A 91 2.77 10.62 -2.62
CA ASP A 91 3.29 11.55 -3.63
C ASP A 91 4.82 11.62 -3.61
N SER A 92 5.44 11.79 -2.44
CA SER A 92 6.90 11.81 -2.31
C SER A 92 7.53 10.48 -2.74
N THR A 93 6.90 9.36 -2.41
CA THR A 93 7.35 8.02 -2.82
C THR A 93 7.31 7.87 -4.33
N VAL A 94 6.21 8.27 -4.98
CA VAL A 94 6.07 8.23 -6.44
C VAL A 94 7.12 9.09 -7.12
N TRP A 95 7.33 10.32 -6.64
CA TRP A 95 8.36 11.21 -7.18
C TRP A 95 9.77 10.66 -6.98
N GLY A 96 10.06 10.03 -5.85
CA GLY A 96 11.35 9.39 -5.61
C GLY A 96 11.64 8.29 -6.63
N PHE A 97 10.70 7.38 -6.84
CA PHE A 97 10.85 6.33 -7.86
C PHE A 97 10.90 6.89 -9.29
N ALA A 98 10.05 7.87 -9.61
CA ALA A 98 10.04 8.47 -10.94
C ALA A 98 11.38 9.13 -11.28
N ARG A 99 11.95 9.91 -10.34
CA ARG A 99 13.27 10.52 -10.52
C ARG A 99 14.39 9.48 -10.68
N ALA A 100 14.35 8.43 -9.87
CA ALA A 100 15.33 7.35 -10.00
C ALA A 100 15.19 6.61 -11.33
N ALA A 101 13.98 6.33 -11.78
CA ALA A 101 13.72 5.70 -13.07
C ALA A 101 14.20 6.59 -14.24
N ASP A 102 13.89 7.88 -14.22
CA ASP A 102 14.33 8.86 -15.22
C ASP A 102 15.87 8.90 -15.30
N SER A 103 16.56 8.93 -14.16
CA SER A 103 18.05 8.89 -14.13
C SER A 103 18.66 7.61 -14.70
N LEU A 104 17.87 6.52 -14.77
CA LEU A 104 18.25 5.26 -15.40
C LEU A 104 17.82 5.17 -16.88
N GLY A 105 17.30 6.26 -17.45
CA GLY A 105 16.91 6.34 -18.87
C GLY A 105 15.51 5.83 -19.16
N VAL A 106 14.61 5.79 -18.19
CA VAL A 106 13.21 5.42 -18.38
C VAL A 106 12.42 6.64 -18.85
N ASP A 107 11.78 6.57 -20.01
CA ASP A 107 10.87 7.60 -20.49
C ASP A 107 9.53 7.52 -19.74
N ILE A 108 9.15 8.60 -19.06
CA ILE A 108 7.90 8.72 -18.31
C ILE A 108 6.94 9.66 -19.05
N LEU A 109 5.89 9.10 -19.62
CA LEU A 109 4.88 9.84 -20.37
C LEU A 109 3.66 10.13 -19.50
N GLN A 110 3.61 11.30 -18.90
CA GLN A 110 2.46 11.77 -18.12
C GLN A 110 1.31 12.20 -19.03
N ASN A 111 0.07 12.09 -18.53
CA ASN A 111 -1.15 12.43 -19.29
C ASN A 111 -1.18 11.72 -20.65
N CYS A 112 -0.81 10.44 -20.66
CA CYS A 112 -0.78 9.59 -21.84
C CYS A 112 -1.61 8.34 -21.54
N GLU A 113 -2.88 8.39 -21.90
CA GLU A 113 -3.81 7.29 -21.63
C GLU A 113 -3.59 6.16 -22.63
N VAL A 114 -3.55 4.92 -22.13
CA VAL A 114 -3.55 3.72 -22.96
C VAL A 114 -4.97 3.45 -23.41
N THR A 115 -5.21 3.50 -24.72
CA THR A 115 -6.53 3.33 -25.36
C THR A 115 -6.70 2.00 -26.05
N GLY A 116 -5.61 1.25 -26.27
CA GLY A 116 -5.65 -0.06 -26.92
C GLY A 116 -4.33 -0.81 -26.83
N ILE A 117 -4.40 -2.10 -27.11
CA ILE A 117 -3.22 -2.97 -27.20
C ILE A 117 -3.37 -3.84 -28.44
N THR A 118 -2.49 -3.64 -29.41
CA THR A 118 -2.49 -4.40 -30.67
C THR A 118 -1.66 -5.67 -30.52
N ARG A 119 -2.26 -6.79 -30.92
CA ARG A 119 -1.62 -8.11 -30.92
C ARG A 119 -1.66 -8.72 -32.31
N LYS A 120 -0.60 -9.42 -32.67
CA LYS A 120 -0.51 -10.21 -33.89
C LYS A 120 0.01 -11.60 -33.56
N GLN A 121 -0.70 -12.64 -33.94
CA GLN A 121 -0.31 -14.03 -33.63
C GLN A 121 0.08 -14.28 -32.18
N ASN A 122 -0.71 -13.79 -31.23
CA ASN A 122 -0.48 -13.86 -29.78
C ASN A 122 0.74 -13.08 -29.24
N LEU A 123 1.40 -12.27 -30.05
CA LEU A 123 2.48 -11.38 -29.64
C LEU A 123 1.97 -9.94 -29.57
N ILE A 124 2.47 -9.19 -28.61
CA ILE A 124 2.23 -7.74 -28.54
C ILE A 124 3.01 -7.07 -29.68
N GLU A 125 2.34 -6.20 -30.42
CA GLU A 125 2.91 -5.40 -31.50
C GLU A 125 3.05 -3.93 -31.11
N SER A 126 1.98 -3.36 -30.55
CA SER A 126 1.97 -1.96 -30.11
C SER A 126 0.99 -1.71 -28.96
N ILE A 127 1.19 -0.58 -28.29
CA ILE A 127 0.24 0.04 -27.38
C ILE A 127 -0.27 1.31 -28.04
N GLU A 128 -1.59 1.44 -28.15
CA GLU A 128 -2.24 2.64 -28.63
C GLU A 128 -2.48 3.57 -27.44
N THR A 129 -2.12 4.83 -27.61
CA THR A 129 -2.26 5.85 -26.57
C THR A 129 -2.93 7.10 -27.10
N SER A 130 -3.38 7.97 -26.20
CA SER A 130 -3.91 9.30 -26.53
C SER A 130 -2.87 10.21 -27.24
N ARG A 131 -1.60 9.79 -27.28
CA ARG A 131 -0.50 10.54 -27.91
C ARG A 131 0.13 9.81 -29.11
N GLY A 132 -0.48 8.72 -29.55
CA GLY A 132 0.01 7.92 -30.66
C GLY A 132 0.35 6.49 -30.27
N SER A 133 0.84 5.72 -31.22
CA SER A 133 1.15 4.30 -31.06
C SER A 133 2.61 4.09 -30.66
N ILE A 134 2.84 3.20 -29.68
CA ILE A 134 4.17 2.83 -29.19
C ILE A 134 4.42 1.37 -29.54
N LYS A 135 5.38 1.09 -30.39
CA LYS A 135 5.78 -0.27 -30.74
C LYS A 135 6.53 -0.92 -29.57
N THR A 136 6.09 -2.08 -29.14
CA THR A 136 6.72 -2.82 -28.06
C THR A 136 6.47 -4.32 -28.19
N LYS A 137 7.38 -5.13 -27.65
CA LYS A 137 7.24 -6.59 -27.64
C LYS A 137 6.76 -7.12 -26.28
N LYS A 138 6.83 -6.30 -25.23
CA LYS A 138 6.49 -6.68 -23.85
C LYS A 138 5.77 -5.54 -23.17
N VAL A 139 4.77 -5.86 -22.38
CA VAL A 139 3.98 -4.89 -21.61
C VAL A 139 3.82 -5.39 -20.19
N GLY A 140 4.09 -4.53 -19.22
CA GLY A 140 3.80 -4.77 -17.83
C GLY A 140 2.61 -3.91 -17.38
N PHE A 141 1.64 -4.52 -16.70
CA PHE A 141 0.49 -3.81 -16.13
C PHE A 141 0.73 -3.52 -14.65
N ALA A 142 0.90 -2.26 -14.28
CA ALA A 142 0.98 -1.80 -12.91
C ALA A 142 -0.10 -0.74 -12.67
N VAL A 143 -1.37 -1.12 -12.85
CA VAL A 143 -2.52 -0.22 -12.95
C VAL A 143 -3.58 -0.47 -11.87
N ALA A 144 -3.20 -1.17 -10.81
CA ALA A 144 -4.01 -1.41 -9.60
C ALA A 144 -5.47 -1.80 -9.93
N GLY A 145 -6.45 -1.01 -9.51
CA GLY A 145 -7.88 -1.29 -9.74
C GLY A 145 -8.32 -1.35 -11.20
N HIS A 146 -7.51 -0.87 -12.15
CA HIS A 146 -7.80 -0.92 -13.58
C HIS A 146 -7.18 -2.14 -14.27
N THR A 147 -6.59 -3.08 -13.54
CA THR A 147 -5.91 -4.24 -14.11
C THR A 147 -6.83 -5.07 -14.99
N SER A 148 -8.08 -5.32 -14.57
CA SER A 148 -9.04 -6.08 -15.37
C SER A 148 -9.39 -5.39 -16.70
N VAL A 149 -9.45 -4.05 -16.72
CA VAL A 149 -9.73 -3.26 -17.93
C VAL A 149 -8.61 -3.43 -18.96
N LEU A 150 -7.36 -3.21 -18.54
CA LEU A 150 -6.21 -3.36 -19.43
C LEU A 150 -5.99 -4.81 -19.88
N TRP A 151 -6.33 -5.76 -19.02
CA TRP A 151 -6.26 -7.19 -19.33
C TRP A 151 -7.24 -7.58 -20.45
N GLN A 152 -8.49 -7.12 -20.36
CA GLN A 152 -9.48 -7.30 -21.40
C GLN A 152 -9.08 -6.60 -22.69
N MET A 153 -8.54 -5.38 -22.59
CA MET A 153 -8.02 -4.62 -23.72
C MET A 153 -6.89 -5.37 -24.45
N ALA A 154 -6.09 -6.12 -23.71
CA ALA A 154 -5.07 -7.01 -24.27
C ALA A 154 -5.65 -8.32 -24.87
N GLY A 155 -6.96 -8.54 -24.83
CA GLY A 155 -7.60 -9.76 -25.35
C GLY A 155 -7.26 -11.03 -24.53
N LEU A 156 -6.99 -10.89 -23.24
CA LEU A 156 -6.59 -12.00 -22.36
C LEU A 156 -7.75 -12.59 -21.54
N GLY A 157 -9.01 -12.19 -21.86
CA GLY A 157 -10.20 -12.66 -21.17
C GLY A 157 -10.48 -11.91 -19.87
N ASN A 158 -11.11 -12.58 -18.91
CA ASN A 158 -11.49 -11.99 -17.62
C ASN A 158 -10.51 -12.39 -16.53
N LEU A 159 -10.06 -11.44 -15.72
CA LEU A 159 -9.38 -11.72 -14.47
C LEU A 159 -10.40 -11.85 -13.33
N PRO A 160 -10.20 -12.80 -12.40
CA PRO A 160 -11.03 -12.92 -11.20
C PRO A 160 -10.62 -11.86 -10.14
N ILE A 161 -10.60 -10.59 -10.55
CA ILE A 161 -10.22 -9.45 -9.71
C ILE A 161 -11.35 -8.44 -9.74
N GLU A 162 -11.89 -8.12 -8.57
CA GLU A 162 -12.88 -7.08 -8.38
C GLU A 162 -12.34 -6.00 -7.46
N SER A 163 -12.59 -4.74 -7.83
CA SER A 163 -12.17 -3.60 -7.03
C SER A 163 -13.23 -3.25 -6.01
N HIS A 164 -12.87 -3.22 -4.73
CA HIS A 164 -13.73 -2.79 -3.63
C HIS A 164 -13.30 -1.42 -3.11
N LYS A 165 -14.27 -0.58 -2.79
CA LYS A 165 -14.02 0.72 -2.17
C LYS A 165 -13.65 0.52 -0.70
N LEU A 166 -12.54 1.11 -0.29
CA LEU A 166 -12.16 1.25 1.11
C LEU A 166 -12.30 2.71 1.52
N GLN A 167 -12.64 2.93 2.79
CA GLN A 167 -12.68 4.27 3.39
C GLN A 167 -11.43 4.48 4.24
N ALA A 168 -10.83 5.63 4.08
CA ALA A 168 -9.76 6.13 4.94
C ALA A 168 -10.16 7.51 5.47
N PHE A 169 -9.80 7.77 6.71
CA PHE A 169 -10.04 9.05 7.37
C PHE A 169 -8.71 9.60 7.86
N VAL A 170 -8.55 10.89 7.72
CA VAL A 170 -7.40 11.63 8.26
C VAL A 170 -7.94 12.65 9.22
N THR A 171 -7.40 12.68 10.42
CA THR A 171 -7.74 13.73 11.41
C THR A 171 -7.03 15.03 11.06
N GLU A 172 -7.57 16.14 11.54
CA GLU A 172 -6.78 17.36 11.65
C GLU A 172 -5.59 17.14 12.58
N ALA A 173 -4.61 18.04 12.52
CA ALA A 173 -3.49 18.01 13.45
C ALA A 173 -4.03 18.14 14.89
N MET A 174 -3.75 17.14 15.71
CA MET A 174 -4.09 17.16 17.12
C MET A 174 -2.91 17.72 17.91
N THR A 175 -3.18 18.69 18.79
CA THR A 175 -2.22 19.31 19.72
C THR A 175 -2.16 18.53 21.02
#